data_4cb5563a7b930afa6b8e30f8f9f71d67
#
_entry.id   4cb5563a7b930afa6b8e30f8f9f71d67
#
_cell.length_a   1.000
_cell.length_b   1.000
_cell.length_c   1.000
_cell.angle_alpha   90.00
_cell.angle_beta   90.00
_cell.angle_gamma   90.00
#
_symmetry.space_group_name_H-M   'P 1'
#
loop_
_entity.id
_entity.type
_entity.pdbx_description
1 polymer ?
#
loop_
_entity_poly.entity_id
_entity_poly.type
_entity_poly.pdbx_seq_one_letter_code
_entity_poly.pdbx_strand_id
1 'polypeptide(L)'
;MKTLFGTKEFYKKVAIIAIPIVLQQLIIASVNLVDNLMVGQLGEPSINAVTIVNQLNFVVMIVTFGVMGGAGIFTAQFFGAKKQEELKMSYRYKMAAAVLFSSTAFLLFILFGQTMIGWFASKSETIALGMDYLRIVQFGVFPFI
;
A
#
# COMPACT_ATOMS: atom_id res chain seq x y z
N MET A 1 21.94 7.84 36.40
CA MET A 1 22.04 6.95 35.23
C MET A 1 20.64 6.79 34.67
N LYS A 2 20.40 7.33 33.45
CA LYS A 2 19.12 7.11 32.77
C LYS A 2 19.03 5.62 32.46
N THR A 3 18.03 4.94 32.98
CA THR A 3 17.79 3.53 32.71
C THR A 3 17.58 3.34 31.22
N LEU A 4 18.44 2.57 30.55
CA LEU A 4 18.35 2.18 29.16
C LEU A 4 17.04 1.42 28.83
N PHE A 5 16.34 0.96 29.85
CA PHE A 5 15.10 0.21 29.71
C PHE A 5 13.92 1.05 30.23
N GLY A 6 12.83 1.02 29.46
CA GLY A 6 11.57 1.66 29.83
C GLY A 6 10.91 1.01 31.06
N THR A 7 9.93 1.71 31.63
CA THR A 7 9.15 1.18 32.76
C THR A 7 8.22 0.05 32.29
N LYS A 8 7.80 -0.80 33.23
CA LYS A 8 6.85 -1.90 32.98
C LYS A 8 5.53 -1.40 32.33
N GLU A 9 5.09 -0.20 32.69
CA GLU A 9 3.92 0.46 32.12
C GLU A 9 4.14 0.88 30.68
N PHE A 10 5.35 1.33 30.34
CA PHE A 10 5.72 1.66 28.98
C PHE A 10 5.60 0.42 28.07
N TYR A 11 6.21 -0.69 28.45
CA TYR A 11 6.14 -1.94 27.69
C TYR A 11 4.71 -2.48 27.56
N LYS A 12 3.89 -2.35 28.61
CA LYS A 12 2.48 -2.73 28.56
C LYS A 12 1.70 -1.90 27.52
N LYS A 13 1.90 -0.58 27.47
CA LYS A 13 1.27 0.31 26.48
C LYS A 13 1.73 -0.02 25.06
N VAL A 14 3.03 -0.25 24.88
CA VAL A 14 3.58 -0.66 23.58
C VAL A 14 2.98 -1.99 23.12
N ALA A 15 2.92 -3.00 24.00
CA ALA A 15 2.36 -4.31 23.65
C ALA A 15 0.88 -4.23 23.24
N ILE A 16 0.07 -3.45 23.95
CA ILE A 16 -1.37 -3.27 23.61
C ILE A 16 -1.55 -2.72 22.20
N ILE A 17 -0.64 -1.86 21.73
CA ILE A 17 -0.71 -1.28 20.40
C ILE A 17 -0.03 -2.20 19.37
N ALA A 18 1.12 -2.76 19.71
CA ALA A 18 1.93 -3.54 18.78
C ALA A 18 1.33 -4.92 18.47
N ILE A 19 0.74 -5.62 19.45
CA ILE A 19 0.20 -6.96 19.25
C ILE A 19 -0.90 -6.99 18.15
N PRO A 20 -1.92 -6.13 18.17
CA PRO A 20 -2.92 -6.12 17.10
C PRO A 20 -2.32 -5.83 15.74
N ILE A 21 -1.35 -4.90 15.64
CA ILE A 21 -0.66 -4.56 14.40
C ILE A 21 0.14 -5.75 13.87
N VAL A 22 0.88 -6.45 14.74
CA VAL A 22 1.65 -7.65 14.35
C VAL A 22 0.71 -8.76 13.88
N LEU A 23 -0.39 -9.01 14.57
CA LEU A 23 -1.37 -10.01 14.15
C LEU A 23 -1.99 -9.66 12.79
N GLN A 24 -2.33 -8.41 12.57
CA GLN A 24 -2.81 -7.94 11.26
C GLN A 24 -1.77 -8.19 10.16
N GLN A 25 -0.50 -7.87 10.40
CA GLN A 25 0.58 -8.09 9.44
C GLN A 25 0.81 -9.58 9.15
N LEU A 26 0.70 -10.44 10.17
CA LEU A 26 0.78 -11.90 9.99
C LEU A 26 -0.34 -12.43 9.10
N ILE A 27 -1.57 -11.94 9.28
CA ILE A 27 -2.70 -12.31 8.41
C ILE A 27 -2.43 -11.88 6.98
N ILE A 28 -2.04 -10.62 6.75
CA ILE A 28 -1.72 -10.10 5.41
C ILE A 28 -0.59 -10.91 4.77
N ALA A 29 0.47 -11.22 5.51
CA ALA A 29 1.59 -12.01 5.01
C ALA A 29 1.16 -13.44 4.64
N SER A 30 0.26 -14.04 5.44
CA SER A 30 -0.28 -15.37 5.17
C SER A 30 -1.12 -15.39 3.89
N VAL A 31 -1.97 -14.38 3.68
CA VAL A 31 -2.75 -14.23 2.44
C VAL A 31 -1.83 -14.09 1.23
N ASN A 32 -0.82 -13.23 1.32
CA ASN A 32 0.16 -13.05 0.24
C ASN A 32 0.94 -14.35 -0.07
N LEU A 33 1.27 -15.14 0.95
CA LEU A 33 1.92 -16.43 0.77
C LEU A 33 1.04 -17.40 -0.01
N VAL A 34 -0.24 -17.51 0.36
CA VAL A 34 -1.21 -18.36 -0.35
C VAL A 34 -1.39 -17.89 -1.79
N ASP A 35 -1.54 -16.60 -2.01
CA ASP A 35 -1.66 -16.00 -3.35
C ASP A 35 -0.45 -16.35 -4.23
N ASN A 36 0.75 -16.17 -3.74
CA ASN A 36 1.97 -16.54 -4.45
C ASN A 36 2.06 -18.06 -4.75
N LEU A 37 1.61 -18.91 -3.83
CA LEU A 37 1.56 -20.36 -4.07
C LEU A 37 0.55 -20.71 -5.16
N MET A 38 -0.63 -20.09 -5.16
CA MET A 38 -1.66 -20.29 -6.19
C MET A 38 -1.17 -19.83 -7.56
N VAL A 39 -0.59 -18.65 -7.66
CA VAL A 39 -0.02 -18.14 -8.92
C VAL A 39 1.15 -19.00 -9.39
N GLY A 40 1.95 -19.52 -8.46
CA GLY A 40 3.07 -20.42 -8.77
C GLY A 40 2.67 -21.69 -9.50
N GLN A 41 1.44 -22.18 -9.29
CA GLN A 41 0.90 -23.35 -9.98
C GLN A 41 0.50 -23.08 -11.44
N LEU A 42 0.32 -21.82 -11.83
CA LEU A 42 -0.08 -21.41 -13.18
C LEU A 42 1.10 -21.31 -14.17
N GLY A 43 2.32 -21.53 -13.71
CA GLY A 43 3.53 -21.51 -14.53
C GLY A 43 4.25 -20.17 -14.58
N GLU A 44 5.44 -20.19 -15.17
CA GLU A 44 6.37 -19.06 -15.23
C GLU A 44 5.79 -17.77 -15.82
N PRO A 45 5.03 -17.77 -16.94
CA PRO A 45 4.46 -16.55 -17.49
C PRO A 45 3.53 -15.82 -16.53
N SER A 46 2.72 -16.57 -15.77
CA SER A 46 1.79 -16.02 -14.79
C SER A 46 2.50 -15.42 -13.59
N ILE A 47 3.54 -16.09 -13.07
CA ILE A 47 4.37 -15.56 -11.97
C ILE A 47 5.01 -14.24 -12.38
N ASN A 48 5.61 -14.19 -13.57
CA ASN A 48 6.27 -13.00 -14.09
C ASN A 48 5.26 -11.84 -14.28
N ALA A 49 4.08 -12.14 -14.83
CA ALA A 49 3.02 -11.16 -15.04
C ALA A 49 2.55 -10.53 -13.71
N VAL A 50 2.24 -11.37 -12.72
CA VAL A 50 1.81 -10.91 -11.38
C VAL A 50 2.93 -10.13 -10.68
N THR A 51 4.18 -10.58 -10.78
CA THR A 51 5.32 -9.89 -10.18
C THR A 51 5.50 -8.48 -10.75
N ILE A 52 5.41 -8.33 -12.08
CA ILE A 52 5.53 -7.02 -12.73
C ILE A 52 4.41 -6.08 -12.28
N VAL A 53 3.16 -6.56 -12.27
CA VAL A 53 2.02 -5.74 -11.84
C VAL A 53 2.13 -5.36 -10.37
N ASN A 54 2.55 -6.28 -9.50
CA ASN A 54 2.79 -6.00 -8.09
C ASN A 54 3.90 -4.95 -7.90
N GLN A 55 4.96 -4.97 -8.73
CA GLN A 55 6.00 -3.96 -8.68
C GLN A 55 5.48 -2.57 -9.08
N LEU A 56 4.60 -2.49 -10.08
CA LEU A 56 3.95 -1.22 -10.46
C LEU A 56 3.05 -0.69 -9.33
N ASN A 57 2.25 -1.57 -8.71
CA ASN A 57 1.44 -1.21 -7.55
C ASN A 57 2.29 -0.77 -6.35
N PHE A 58 3.44 -1.39 -6.14
CA PHE A 58 4.37 -1.03 -5.07
C PHE A 58 4.89 0.41 -5.22
N VAL A 59 5.17 0.86 -6.45
CA VAL A 59 5.56 2.26 -6.71
C VAL A 59 4.44 3.22 -6.32
N VAL A 60 3.19 2.92 -6.70
CA VAL A 60 2.03 3.72 -6.31
C VAL A 60 1.88 3.76 -4.80
N MET A 61 2.04 2.61 -4.14
CA MET A 61 1.96 2.49 -2.68
C MET A 61 3.02 3.34 -1.96
N ILE A 62 4.27 3.33 -2.42
CA ILE A 62 5.35 4.15 -1.83
C ILE A 62 5.04 5.64 -1.93
N VAL A 63 4.61 6.11 -3.11
CA VAL A 63 4.25 7.52 -3.31
C VAL A 63 3.10 7.92 -2.39
N THR A 64 2.06 7.10 -2.34
CA THR A 64 0.90 7.33 -1.47
C THR A 64 1.32 7.34 0.00
N PHE A 65 2.12 6.37 0.43
CA PHE A 65 2.61 6.29 1.81
C PHE A 65 3.44 7.52 2.20
N GLY A 66 4.28 8.02 1.29
CA GLY A 66 5.04 9.25 1.51
C GLY A 66 4.15 10.47 1.76
N VAL A 67 3.14 10.66 0.91
CA VAL A 67 2.21 11.80 1.02
C VAL A 67 1.33 11.68 2.27
N MET A 68 0.76 10.49 2.50
CA MET A 68 -0.12 10.26 3.66
C MET A 68 0.65 10.28 4.98
N GLY A 69 1.88 9.72 4.99
CA GLY A 69 2.76 9.75 6.15
C GLY A 69 3.16 11.17 6.54
N GLY A 70 3.56 11.99 5.56
CA GLY A 70 3.86 13.40 5.80
C GLY A 70 2.68 14.17 6.39
N ALA A 71 1.48 14.04 5.79
CA ALA A 71 0.26 14.63 6.34
C ALA A 71 -0.12 14.05 7.71
N GLY A 72 0.26 12.80 8.00
CA GLY A 72 0.07 12.14 9.29
C GLY A 72 0.78 12.83 10.44
N ILE A 73 1.99 13.34 10.21
CA ILE A 73 2.77 14.07 11.20
C ILE A 73 2.02 15.31 11.65
N PHE A 74 1.51 16.11 10.72
CA PHE A 74 0.71 17.31 11.03
C PHE A 74 -0.59 16.95 11.75
N THR A 75 -1.26 15.86 11.33
CA THR A 75 -2.47 15.38 12.01
C THR A 75 -2.20 15.06 13.49
N ALA A 76 -1.08 14.37 13.79
CA ALA A 76 -0.69 14.05 15.15
C ALA A 76 -0.36 15.30 15.97
N GLN A 77 0.33 16.29 15.37
CA GLN A 77 0.65 17.56 16.02
C GLN A 77 -0.61 18.36 16.35
N PHE A 78 -1.54 18.50 15.41
CA PHE A 78 -2.80 19.23 15.64
C PHE A 78 -3.68 18.54 16.66
N PHE A 79 -3.71 17.22 16.67
CA PHE A 79 -4.40 16.43 17.69
C PHE A 79 -3.80 16.67 19.08
N GLY A 80 -2.46 16.60 19.22
CA GLY A 80 -1.76 16.86 20.47
C GLY A 80 -1.94 18.30 20.99
N ALA A 81 -2.00 19.27 20.06
CA ALA A 81 -2.24 20.68 20.37
C ALA A 81 -3.72 21.02 20.61
N LYS A 82 -4.63 20.03 20.54
CA LYS A 82 -6.10 20.20 20.65
C LYS A 82 -6.71 21.21 19.67
N LYS A 83 -6.07 21.39 18.52
CA LYS A 83 -6.50 22.30 17.45
C LYS A 83 -7.48 21.61 16.51
N GLN A 84 -8.76 21.66 16.84
CA GLN A 84 -9.83 20.92 16.16
C GLN A 84 -10.03 21.31 14.69
N GLU A 85 -9.93 22.61 14.37
CA GLU A 85 -10.16 23.09 13.00
C GLU A 85 -9.00 22.69 12.07
N GLU A 86 -7.76 22.82 12.51
CA GLU A 86 -6.58 22.39 11.77
C GLU A 86 -6.54 20.86 11.61
N LEU A 87 -7.04 20.13 12.61
CA LEU A 87 -7.19 18.68 12.54
C LEU A 87 -8.18 18.27 11.45
N LYS A 88 -9.35 18.90 11.39
CA LYS A 88 -10.34 18.67 10.32
C LYS A 88 -9.77 19.00 8.94
N MET A 89 -9.02 20.10 8.83
CA MET A 89 -8.37 20.48 7.58
C MET A 89 -7.35 19.42 7.12
N SER A 90 -6.57 18.88 8.04
CA SER A 90 -5.61 17.79 7.75
C SER A 90 -6.31 16.52 7.23
N TYR A 91 -7.47 16.15 7.81
CA TYR A 91 -8.25 15.02 7.29
C TYR A 91 -8.82 15.29 5.89
N ARG A 92 -9.36 16.50 5.65
CA ARG A 92 -9.86 16.87 4.31
C ARG A 92 -8.76 16.83 3.26
N TYR A 93 -7.56 17.32 3.62
CA TYR A 93 -6.39 17.23 2.74
C TYR A 93 -6.04 15.79 2.42
N LYS A 94 -5.99 14.90 3.41
CA LYS A 94 -5.71 13.47 3.19
C LYS A 94 -6.74 12.83 2.27
N MET A 95 -8.02 13.08 2.49
CA MET A 95 -9.09 12.56 1.63
C MET A 95 -8.96 13.07 0.19
N ALA A 96 -8.72 14.36 0.00
CA ALA A 96 -8.52 14.93 -1.33
C ALA A 96 -7.27 14.35 -2.02
N ALA A 97 -6.16 14.23 -1.28
CA ALA A 97 -4.94 13.62 -1.79
C ALA A 97 -5.15 12.14 -2.15
N ALA A 98 -5.83 11.36 -1.31
CA ALA A 98 -6.16 9.97 -1.58
C ALA A 98 -6.94 9.82 -2.90
N VAL A 99 -8.01 10.58 -3.06
CA VAL A 99 -8.81 10.56 -4.29
C VAL A 99 -8.00 11.00 -5.51
N LEU A 100 -7.18 12.04 -5.38
CA LEU A 100 -6.33 12.53 -6.48
C LEU A 100 -5.31 11.47 -6.91
N PHE A 101 -4.57 10.90 -5.97
CA PHE A 101 -3.53 9.92 -6.27
C PHE A 101 -4.11 8.60 -6.79
N SER A 102 -5.20 8.09 -6.20
CA SER A 102 -5.85 6.87 -6.69
C SER A 102 -6.43 7.06 -8.10
N SER A 103 -7.08 8.19 -8.36
CA SER A 103 -7.60 8.50 -9.71
C SER A 103 -6.49 8.64 -10.73
N THR A 104 -5.36 9.28 -10.36
CA THR A 104 -4.20 9.41 -11.23
C THR A 104 -3.58 8.06 -11.53
N ALA A 105 -3.36 7.21 -10.53
CA ALA A 105 -2.82 5.87 -10.71
C ALA A 105 -3.74 5.00 -11.58
N PHE A 106 -5.04 5.06 -11.34
CA PHE A 106 -6.05 4.35 -12.13
C PHE A 106 -6.01 4.76 -13.61
N LEU A 107 -5.97 6.06 -13.89
CA LEU A 107 -5.86 6.57 -15.26
C LEU A 107 -4.54 6.16 -15.93
N LEU A 108 -3.43 6.23 -15.21
CA LEU A 108 -2.13 5.80 -15.73
C LEU A 108 -2.14 4.31 -16.08
N PHE A 109 -2.73 3.46 -15.26
CA PHE A 109 -2.83 2.03 -15.53
C PHE A 109 -3.73 1.70 -16.71
N ILE A 110 -4.84 2.43 -16.88
CA ILE A 110 -5.71 2.27 -18.08
C ILE A 110 -4.99 2.70 -19.35
N LEU A 111 -4.34 3.87 -19.35
CA LEU A 111 -3.76 4.45 -20.55
C LEU A 111 -2.42 3.83 -20.93
N PHE A 112 -1.60 3.52 -19.94
CA PHE A 112 -0.21 3.12 -20.15
C PHE A 112 0.13 1.73 -19.60
N GLY A 113 -0.81 1.00 -19.02
CA GLY A 113 -0.56 -0.29 -18.36
C GLY A 113 0.14 -1.29 -19.27
N GLN A 114 -0.29 -1.43 -20.52
CA GLN A 114 0.35 -2.33 -21.49
C GLN A 114 1.81 -1.93 -21.78
N THR A 115 2.06 -0.64 -21.97
CA THR A 115 3.41 -0.11 -22.21
C THR A 115 4.30 -0.33 -20.99
N MET A 116 3.78 -0.06 -19.78
CA MET A 116 4.50 -0.24 -18.53
C MET A 116 4.88 -1.71 -18.29
N ILE A 117 3.96 -2.64 -18.54
CA ILE A 117 4.25 -4.08 -18.45
C ILE A 117 5.26 -4.49 -19.53
N GLY A 118 5.12 -3.97 -20.75
CA GLY A 118 6.01 -4.25 -21.88
C GLY A 118 7.47 -3.79 -21.67
N TRP A 119 7.73 -2.85 -20.77
CA TRP A 119 9.11 -2.48 -20.40
C TRP A 119 9.83 -3.58 -19.62
N PHE A 120 9.09 -4.45 -18.94
CA PHE A 120 9.64 -5.51 -18.09
C PHE A 120 9.43 -6.91 -18.68
N ALA A 121 8.48 -7.09 -19.59
CA ALA A 121 8.15 -8.36 -20.22
C ALA A 121 8.37 -8.31 -21.73
N SER A 122 9.15 -9.27 -22.26
CA SER A 122 9.37 -9.41 -23.69
C SER A 122 8.41 -10.41 -24.37
N LYS A 123 7.80 -11.31 -23.59
CA LYS A 123 6.87 -12.33 -24.09
C LYS A 123 5.45 -11.77 -24.13
N SER A 124 4.79 -11.88 -25.28
CA SER A 124 3.41 -11.40 -25.48
C SER A 124 2.41 -12.06 -24.53
N GLU A 125 2.62 -13.33 -24.20
CA GLU A 125 1.79 -14.08 -23.25
C GLU A 125 1.84 -13.45 -21.85
N THR A 126 3.04 -13.11 -21.35
CA THR A 126 3.22 -12.46 -20.04
C THR A 126 2.55 -11.07 -20.01
N ILE A 127 2.61 -10.32 -21.13
CA ILE A 127 1.96 -9.02 -21.23
C ILE A 127 0.44 -9.17 -21.18
N ALA A 128 -0.13 -10.14 -21.90
CA ALA A 128 -1.57 -10.40 -21.90
C ALA A 128 -2.09 -10.77 -20.50
N LEU A 129 -1.43 -11.75 -19.85
CA LEU A 129 -1.76 -12.15 -18.48
C LEU A 129 -1.61 -11.00 -17.47
N GLY A 130 -0.56 -10.19 -17.63
CA GLY A 130 -0.33 -9.02 -16.81
C GLY A 130 -1.42 -7.95 -16.96
N MET A 131 -1.92 -7.73 -18.18
CA MET A 131 -3.03 -6.81 -18.43
C MET A 131 -4.34 -7.30 -17.83
N ASP A 132 -4.63 -8.60 -17.93
CA ASP A 132 -5.85 -9.16 -17.32
C ASP A 132 -5.80 -9.06 -15.78
N TYR A 133 -4.65 -9.37 -15.18
CA TYR A 133 -4.43 -9.20 -13.76
C TYR A 133 -4.51 -7.73 -13.33
N LEU A 134 -3.87 -6.81 -14.07
CA LEU A 134 -3.90 -5.38 -13.78
C LEU A 134 -5.32 -4.81 -13.82
N ARG A 135 -6.15 -5.23 -14.78
CA ARG A 135 -7.56 -4.80 -14.87
C ARG A 135 -8.36 -5.13 -13.62
N ILE A 136 -8.08 -6.26 -12.98
CA ILE A 136 -8.77 -6.66 -11.75
C ILE A 136 -8.21 -5.89 -10.55
N VAL A 137 -6.88 -5.87 -10.41
CA VAL A 137 -6.20 -5.29 -9.23
C VAL A 137 -6.35 -3.77 -9.16
N GLN A 138 -6.43 -3.08 -10.30
CA GLN A 138 -6.60 -1.61 -10.31
C GLN A 138 -7.87 -1.13 -9.58
N PHE A 139 -8.95 -1.93 -9.56
CA PHE A 139 -10.14 -1.61 -8.76
C PHE A 139 -9.89 -1.71 -7.25
N GLY A 140 -8.90 -2.51 -6.83
CA GLY A 140 -8.46 -2.60 -5.45
C GLY A 140 -7.62 -1.41 -4.98
N VAL A 141 -7.07 -0.60 -5.88
CA VAL A 141 -6.24 0.57 -5.52
C VAL A 141 -7.05 1.63 -4.76
N PHE A 142 -8.33 1.83 -5.13
CA PHE A 142 -9.21 2.81 -4.47
C PHE A 142 -9.42 2.58 -2.97
N PRO A 143 -9.74 1.37 -2.49
CA PRO A 143 -9.91 1.14 -1.05
C PRO A 143 -8.61 1.04 -0.26
N PHE A 144 -7.44 0.90 -0.93
CA PHE A 144 -6.14 0.75 -0.28
C PHE A 144 -5.48 2.11 0.07
N ILE A 145 -5.96 3.23 -0.44
CA ILE A 145 -5.46 4.59 -0.21
C ILE A 145 -6.36 5.33 0.78
#